data_dcdb9bfb4fbd328a04d94404af8f6831
#
_entry.id   dcdb9bfb4fbd328a04d94404af8f6831
#
_cell.length_a   1.000
_cell.length_b   1.000
_cell.length_c   1.000
_cell.angle_alpha   90.00
_cell.angle_beta   90.00
_cell.angle_gamma   90.00
#
_symmetry.space_group_name_H-M   'P 1'
#
loop_
_entity.id
_entity.type
_entity.pdbx_description
1 polymer ?
#
loop_
_entity_poly.entity_id
_entity_poly.type
_entity_poly.pdbx_seq_one_letter_code
_entity_poly.pdbx_strand_id
1 'polypeptide(L)'
;LEPKCWDDGSGPEDRDAPEAFRKSTRLSQHISFLKDFFRAYKDFSDRHIDAIEIMVGKLYAKWGISDSTNFAGLKPQDYPILSDLYKLIEQEYREYDGNCHQLYTAELLQEILLGLHSMCQGAEAQFFNGHTNVTSSRFIVFGVKGLLQASKNVRGAMLFNILSYMSDRLLTIGNTTAALDELYVWLSDNVSVGTTIIEYIRNTLKRVRKKESNLIMASQNLEDFDREGIRELTKPLFAIPPHP
;
A
#
# COMPACT_ATOMS: atom_id res chain seq x y z
N LEU A 1 -9.90 0.86 5.21
CA LEU A 1 -9.92 0.41 3.79
C LEU A 1 -10.47 1.52 2.87
N GLU A 2 -10.11 2.77 3.15
CA GLU A 2 -10.48 3.93 2.35
C GLU A 2 -9.68 3.95 1.03
N PRO A 3 -10.36 3.93 -0.15
CA PRO A 3 -9.71 4.02 -1.44
C PRO A 3 -8.98 5.36 -1.60
N LYS A 4 -7.67 5.30 -1.84
CA LYS A 4 -6.83 6.47 -2.08
C LYS A 4 -7.19 7.14 -3.41
N CYS A 5 -6.95 8.45 -3.50
CA CYS A 5 -7.07 9.18 -4.77
C CYS A 5 -5.79 8.94 -5.58
N TRP A 6 -5.79 7.92 -6.41
CA TRP A 6 -4.77 7.77 -7.43
C TRP A 6 -5.19 8.46 -8.72
N ASP A 7 -4.22 8.65 -9.60
CA ASP A 7 -4.47 9.17 -10.93
C ASP A 7 -5.55 8.33 -11.61
N ASP A 8 -6.65 8.97 -12.00
CA ASP A 8 -7.79 8.33 -12.65
C ASP A 8 -7.53 7.99 -14.14
N GLY A 9 -6.27 8.16 -14.59
CA GLY A 9 -5.90 7.91 -15.97
C GLY A 9 -6.45 8.95 -16.96
N SER A 10 -7.01 10.05 -16.49
CA SER A 10 -7.58 11.10 -17.33
C SER A 10 -6.53 12.08 -17.87
N GLY A 11 -5.25 11.90 -17.52
CA GLY A 11 -4.16 12.73 -18.00
C GLY A 11 -3.87 12.58 -19.49
N PRO A 12 -3.24 13.58 -20.13
CA PRO A 12 -2.89 13.53 -21.56
C PRO A 12 -1.97 12.34 -21.93
N GLU A 13 -1.28 11.77 -20.96
CA GLU A 13 -0.37 10.64 -21.15
C GLU A 13 -1.09 9.30 -21.41
N ASP A 14 -2.33 9.17 -20.96
CA ASP A 14 -3.12 7.94 -21.12
C ASP A 14 -3.95 7.92 -22.40
N ARG A 15 -3.95 9.00 -23.19
CA ARG A 15 -4.71 9.06 -24.46
C ARG A 15 -4.27 8.01 -25.47
N ASP A 16 -3.00 7.61 -25.44
CA ASP A 16 -2.43 6.61 -26.34
C ASP A 16 -2.50 5.19 -25.77
N ALA A 17 -2.93 5.03 -24.51
CA ALA A 17 -3.10 3.70 -23.91
C ALA A 17 -4.31 2.99 -24.50
N PRO A 18 -4.25 1.66 -24.73
CA PRO A 18 -5.41 0.87 -25.12
C PRO A 18 -6.58 1.11 -24.16
N GLU A 19 -7.79 1.14 -24.71
CA GLU A 19 -9.01 1.47 -23.95
C GLU A 19 -9.20 0.60 -22.69
N ALA A 20 -8.74 -0.65 -22.73
CA ALA A 20 -8.77 -1.57 -21.59
C ALA A 20 -7.92 -1.06 -20.40
N PHE A 21 -6.82 -0.34 -20.66
CA PHE A 21 -5.96 0.23 -19.60
C PHE A 21 -6.43 1.60 -19.11
N ARG A 22 -7.33 2.26 -19.85
CA ARG A 22 -7.94 3.55 -19.42
C ARG A 22 -9.07 3.35 -18.42
N LYS A 23 -9.56 2.13 -18.25
CA LYS A 23 -10.70 1.79 -17.36
C LYS A 23 -10.28 1.39 -15.93
N SER A 24 -9.04 1.65 -15.53
CA SER A 24 -8.64 1.41 -14.15
C SER A 24 -9.36 2.38 -13.23
N THR A 25 -10.31 1.87 -12.45
CA THR A 25 -11.08 2.67 -11.50
C THR A 25 -10.29 2.91 -10.22
N ARG A 26 -10.67 3.94 -9.46
CA ARG A 26 -10.09 4.19 -8.13
C ARG A 26 -10.18 2.96 -7.23
N LEU A 27 -11.29 2.25 -7.29
CA LEU A 27 -11.51 1.06 -6.48
C LEU A 27 -10.60 -0.10 -6.91
N SER A 28 -10.48 -0.36 -8.21
CA SER A 28 -9.60 -1.43 -8.72
C SER A 28 -8.12 -1.17 -8.40
N GLN A 29 -7.67 0.06 -8.50
CA GLN A 29 -6.31 0.47 -8.11
C GLN A 29 -6.08 0.27 -6.60
N HIS A 30 -7.08 0.59 -5.78
CA HIS A 30 -6.97 0.39 -4.34
C HIS A 30 -6.97 -1.09 -3.95
N ILE A 31 -7.77 -1.92 -4.61
CA ILE A 31 -7.74 -3.38 -4.39
C ILE A 31 -6.35 -3.94 -4.75
N SER A 32 -5.78 -3.50 -5.86
CA SER A 32 -4.41 -3.87 -6.24
C SER A 32 -3.38 -3.45 -5.18
N PHE A 33 -3.50 -2.22 -4.65
CA PHE A 33 -2.68 -1.77 -3.53
C PHE A 33 -2.86 -2.65 -2.28
N LEU A 34 -4.08 -3.03 -1.93
CA LEU A 34 -4.34 -3.90 -0.77
C LEU A 34 -3.70 -5.29 -0.93
N LYS A 35 -3.67 -5.85 -2.14
CA LYS A 35 -2.95 -7.10 -2.40
C LYS A 35 -1.47 -6.99 -2.03
N ASP A 36 -0.82 -5.93 -2.46
CA ASP A 36 0.60 -5.70 -2.15
C ASP A 36 0.82 -5.34 -0.67
N PHE A 37 -0.12 -4.61 -0.06
CA PHE A 37 -0.09 -4.31 1.37
C PHE A 37 -0.16 -5.57 2.23
N PHE A 38 -1.03 -6.53 1.91
CA PHE A 38 -1.11 -7.79 2.64
C PHE A 38 0.13 -8.65 2.41
N ARG A 39 0.71 -8.65 1.22
CA ARG A 39 2.03 -9.29 0.97
C ARG A 39 3.14 -8.64 1.80
N ALA A 40 3.14 -7.32 1.91
CA ALA A 40 4.12 -6.60 2.71
C ALA A 40 3.96 -6.86 4.22
N TYR A 41 2.74 -7.15 4.68
CA TYR A 41 2.50 -7.50 6.07
C TYR A 41 2.95 -8.91 6.41
N LYS A 42 2.58 -9.89 5.59
CA LYS A 42 2.86 -11.30 5.85
C LYS A 42 3.09 -12.06 4.55
N ASP A 43 3.85 -13.12 4.65
CA ASP A 43 4.20 -13.97 3.50
C ASP A 43 3.00 -14.85 3.07
N PHE A 44 1.95 -14.18 2.62
CA PHE A 44 0.78 -14.82 2.04
C PHE A 44 1.07 -15.32 0.64
N SER A 45 0.70 -16.57 0.34
CA SER A 45 0.74 -17.10 -1.03
C SER A 45 -0.26 -16.39 -1.94
N ASP A 46 -0.08 -16.53 -3.26
CA ASP A 46 -1.03 -15.95 -4.23
C ASP A 46 -2.47 -16.42 -4.00
N ARG A 47 -2.68 -17.68 -3.59
CA ARG A 47 -4.02 -18.20 -3.25
C ARG A 47 -4.67 -17.44 -2.08
N HIS A 48 -3.90 -17.09 -1.05
CA HIS A 48 -4.40 -16.29 0.06
C HIS A 48 -4.78 -14.89 -0.42
N ILE A 49 -3.91 -14.26 -1.22
CA ILE A 49 -4.13 -12.92 -1.75
C ILE A 49 -5.36 -12.86 -2.65
N ASP A 50 -5.56 -13.85 -3.53
CA ASP A 50 -6.74 -13.91 -4.39
C ASP A 50 -8.03 -14.11 -3.59
N ALA A 51 -7.99 -14.94 -2.54
CA ALA A 51 -9.13 -15.08 -1.63
C ALA A 51 -9.41 -13.78 -0.85
N ILE A 52 -8.37 -13.08 -0.38
CA ILE A 52 -8.52 -11.77 0.27
C ILE A 52 -9.13 -10.75 -0.72
N GLU A 53 -8.72 -10.74 -1.99
CA GLU A 53 -9.30 -9.88 -3.02
C GLU A 53 -10.81 -10.11 -3.15
N ILE A 54 -11.24 -11.37 -3.21
CA ILE A 54 -12.67 -11.73 -3.26
C ILE A 54 -13.40 -11.18 -2.02
N MET A 55 -12.82 -11.35 -0.82
CA MET A 55 -13.42 -10.87 0.43
C MET A 55 -13.49 -9.34 0.48
N VAL A 56 -12.47 -8.64 0.01
CA VAL A 56 -12.45 -7.18 -0.10
C VAL A 56 -13.54 -6.70 -1.06
N GLY A 57 -13.70 -7.36 -2.21
CA GLY A 57 -14.79 -7.07 -3.16
C GLY A 57 -16.18 -7.26 -2.54
N LYS A 58 -16.41 -8.37 -1.84
CA LYS A 58 -17.66 -8.60 -1.09
C LYS A 58 -17.90 -7.54 -0.01
N LEU A 59 -16.85 -7.14 0.70
CA LEU A 59 -16.94 -6.12 1.74
C LEU A 59 -17.37 -4.78 1.15
N TYR A 60 -16.74 -4.34 0.08
CA TYR A 60 -17.11 -3.09 -0.58
C TYR A 60 -18.55 -3.14 -1.11
N ALA A 61 -18.97 -4.23 -1.74
CA ALA A 61 -20.35 -4.41 -2.20
C ALA A 61 -21.35 -4.30 -1.04
N LYS A 62 -21.04 -4.91 0.12
CA LYS A 62 -21.86 -4.83 1.34
C LYS A 62 -21.97 -3.40 1.89
N TRP A 63 -20.96 -2.58 1.67
CA TRP A 63 -20.93 -1.15 2.05
C TRP A 63 -21.47 -0.21 0.95
N GLY A 64 -21.99 -0.76 -0.14
CA GLY A 64 -22.51 0.01 -1.28
C GLY A 64 -21.44 0.74 -2.09
N ILE A 65 -20.18 0.31 -1.96
CA ILE A 65 -19.04 0.88 -2.68
C ILE A 65 -18.79 0.05 -3.94
N SER A 66 -18.73 0.71 -5.08
CA SER A 66 -18.51 0.10 -6.40
C SER A 66 -17.65 1.01 -7.28
N ASP A 67 -17.33 0.57 -8.48
CA ASP A 67 -16.58 1.37 -9.45
C ASP A 67 -17.28 2.66 -9.85
N SER A 68 -18.61 2.72 -9.72
CA SER A 68 -19.42 3.90 -9.99
C SER A 68 -19.60 4.82 -8.79
N THR A 69 -19.02 4.49 -7.63
CA THR A 69 -19.18 5.28 -6.41
C THR A 69 -18.53 6.65 -6.57
N ASN A 70 -19.30 7.71 -6.28
CA ASN A 70 -18.76 9.04 -6.15
C ASN A 70 -18.12 9.21 -4.76
N PHE A 71 -16.79 9.25 -4.72
CA PHE A 71 -16.02 9.38 -3.48
C PHE A 71 -15.94 10.82 -2.96
N ALA A 72 -16.43 11.82 -3.71
CA ALA A 72 -16.44 13.20 -3.27
C ALA A 72 -17.39 13.39 -2.08
N GLY A 73 -16.87 13.91 -0.98
CA GLY A 73 -17.65 14.16 0.23
C GLY A 73 -17.75 12.99 1.21
N LEU A 74 -17.30 11.80 0.85
CA LEU A 74 -17.18 10.69 1.80
C LEU A 74 -16.07 10.97 2.82
N LYS A 75 -16.34 10.59 4.07
CA LYS A 75 -15.42 10.73 5.20
C LYS A 75 -14.75 9.38 5.51
N PRO A 76 -13.63 9.36 6.23
CA PRO A 76 -12.99 8.09 6.62
C PRO A 76 -13.95 7.09 7.30
N GLN A 77 -14.94 7.57 8.04
CA GLN A 77 -15.95 6.74 8.73
C GLN A 77 -16.95 6.06 7.79
N ASP A 78 -17.05 6.52 6.56
CA ASP A 78 -17.94 5.95 5.54
C ASP A 78 -17.32 4.72 4.85
N TYR A 79 -16.11 4.34 5.24
CA TYR A 79 -15.38 3.19 4.69
C TYR A 79 -15.20 2.09 5.73
N PRO A 80 -15.20 0.81 5.29
CA PRO A 80 -14.91 -0.30 6.19
C PRO A 80 -13.47 -0.24 6.72
N ILE A 81 -13.24 -0.80 7.88
CA ILE A 81 -11.93 -0.99 8.48
C ILE A 81 -11.51 -2.46 8.43
N LEU A 82 -10.30 -2.77 8.87
CA LEU A 82 -9.78 -4.14 8.81
C LEU A 82 -10.57 -5.13 9.67
N SER A 83 -11.12 -4.69 10.82
CA SER A 83 -12.02 -5.55 11.60
C SER A 83 -13.28 -5.95 10.85
N ASP A 84 -13.78 -5.12 9.94
CA ASP A 84 -14.97 -5.43 9.17
C ASP A 84 -14.66 -6.50 8.12
N LEU A 85 -13.46 -6.41 7.50
CA LEU A 85 -12.95 -7.47 6.64
C LEU A 85 -12.79 -8.78 7.39
N TYR A 86 -12.17 -8.74 8.58
CA TYR A 86 -11.97 -9.91 9.42
C TYR A 86 -13.30 -10.59 9.78
N LYS A 87 -14.28 -9.81 10.23
CA LYS A 87 -15.63 -10.32 10.56
C LYS A 87 -16.33 -10.93 9.34
N LEU A 88 -16.17 -10.33 8.17
CA LEU A 88 -16.73 -10.89 6.94
C LEU A 88 -16.12 -12.25 6.62
N ILE A 89 -14.78 -12.37 6.68
CA ILE A 89 -14.09 -13.64 6.45
C ILE A 89 -14.51 -14.68 7.50
N GLU A 90 -14.65 -14.28 8.76
CA GLU A 90 -15.12 -15.16 9.84
C GLU A 90 -16.56 -15.63 9.60
N GLN A 91 -17.44 -14.77 9.11
CA GLN A 91 -18.79 -15.14 8.71
C GLN A 91 -18.77 -16.15 7.56
N GLU A 92 -18.04 -15.89 6.48
CA GLU A 92 -17.90 -16.78 5.32
C GLU A 92 -17.30 -18.15 5.73
N TYR A 93 -16.37 -18.16 6.67
CA TYR A 93 -15.80 -19.41 7.22
C TYR A 93 -16.85 -20.22 8.00
N ARG A 94 -17.66 -19.58 8.84
CA ARG A 94 -18.71 -20.26 9.63
C ARG A 94 -19.86 -20.79 8.76
N GLU A 95 -20.19 -20.05 7.69
CA GLU A 95 -21.30 -20.39 6.78
C GLU A 95 -20.84 -21.29 5.63
N TYR A 96 -19.57 -21.69 5.60
CA TYR A 96 -19.03 -22.56 4.56
C TYR A 96 -19.64 -23.96 4.66
N ASP A 97 -20.41 -24.37 3.65
CA ASP A 97 -21.12 -25.65 3.64
C ASP A 97 -20.45 -26.74 2.78
N GLY A 98 -19.36 -26.42 2.10
CA GLY A 98 -18.62 -27.34 1.22
C GLY A 98 -19.33 -27.70 -0.09
N ASN A 99 -20.58 -27.29 -0.26
CA ASN A 99 -21.40 -27.57 -1.44
C ASN A 99 -21.44 -26.40 -2.42
N CYS A 100 -20.91 -25.27 -2.03
CA CYS A 100 -20.91 -24.06 -2.83
C CYS A 100 -19.85 -24.10 -3.92
N HIS A 101 -20.17 -23.53 -5.08
CA HIS A 101 -19.21 -23.22 -6.13
C HIS A 101 -18.31 -22.02 -5.75
N GLN A 102 -17.80 -22.02 -4.51
CA GLN A 102 -16.91 -20.99 -4.02
C GLN A 102 -15.50 -21.21 -4.56
N LEU A 103 -14.81 -20.12 -4.89
CA LEU A 103 -13.42 -20.16 -5.39
C LEU A 103 -12.38 -20.36 -4.29
N TYR A 104 -12.82 -20.50 -3.04
CA TYR A 104 -11.98 -20.69 -1.84
C TYR A 104 -12.51 -21.85 -0.98
N THR A 105 -11.66 -22.39 -0.13
CA THR A 105 -12.01 -23.46 0.83
C THR A 105 -12.08 -22.94 2.25
N ALA A 106 -12.70 -23.71 3.16
CA ALA A 106 -12.75 -23.37 4.59
C ALA A 106 -11.34 -23.27 5.19
N GLU A 107 -10.44 -24.20 4.82
CA GLU A 107 -9.06 -24.22 5.29
C GLU A 107 -8.32 -22.93 4.89
N LEU A 108 -8.50 -22.49 3.64
CA LEU A 108 -7.88 -21.26 3.16
C LEU A 108 -8.38 -20.02 3.93
N LEU A 109 -9.68 -19.96 4.22
CA LEU A 109 -10.24 -18.87 5.03
C LEU A 109 -9.70 -18.92 6.47
N GLN A 110 -9.54 -20.11 7.05
CA GLN A 110 -8.96 -20.27 8.38
C GLN A 110 -7.50 -19.82 8.44
N GLU A 111 -6.69 -20.15 7.42
CA GLU A 111 -5.31 -19.69 7.30
C GLU A 111 -5.23 -18.16 7.19
N ILE A 112 -6.13 -17.55 6.41
CA ILE A 112 -6.22 -16.09 6.29
C ILE A 112 -6.63 -15.46 7.62
N LEU A 113 -7.65 -16.00 8.31
CA LEU A 113 -8.06 -15.52 9.62
C LEU A 113 -6.93 -15.57 10.63
N LEU A 114 -6.20 -16.70 10.70
CA LEU A 114 -5.03 -16.84 11.55
C LEU A 114 -3.94 -15.83 11.19
N GLY A 115 -3.72 -15.63 9.89
CA GLY A 115 -2.74 -14.69 9.38
C GLY A 115 -3.03 -13.23 9.71
N LEU A 116 -4.30 -12.83 9.66
CA LEU A 116 -4.76 -11.46 9.90
C LEU A 116 -5.14 -11.18 11.36
N HIS A 117 -5.19 -12.20 12.22
CA HIS A 117 -5.66 -12.06 13.60
C HIS A 117 -4.91 -10.94 14.35
N SER A 118 -3.58 -10.93 14.30
CA SER A 118 -2.79 -9.93 15.02
C SER A 118 -3.05 -8.51 14.53
N MET A 119 -3.20 -8.33 13.22
CA MET A 119 -3.48 -7.05 12.57
C MET A 119 -4.88 -6.51 12.88
N CYS A 120 -5.88 -7.38 13.00
CA CYS A 120 -7.28 -6.98 13.09
C CYS A 120 -7.85 -7.02 14.53
N GLN A 121 -7.39 -7.95 15.36
CA GLN A 121 -7.94 -8.27 16.68
C GLN A 121 -6.88 -8.34 17.78
N GLY A 122 -5.62 -8.58 17.41
CA GLY A 122 -4.53 -8.84 18.35
C GLY A 122 -3.69 -7.60 18.67
N ALA A 123 -2.45 -7.84 19.08
CA ALA A 123 -1.53 -6.80 19.57
C ALA A 123 -1.16 -5.74 18.53
N GLU A 124 -1.23 -6.07 17.25
CA GLU A 124 -0.87 -5.15 16.17
C GLU A 124 -2.05 -4.32 15.66
N ALA A 125 -3.28 -4.59 16.14
CA ALA A 125 -4.49 -3.88 15.72
C ALA A 125 -4.41 -2.36 15.93
N GLN A 126 -3.69 -1.91 16.95
CA GLN A 126 -3.47 -0.48 17.22
C GLN A 126 -2.78 0.27 16.06
N PHE A 127 -2.01 -0.43 15.21
CA PHE A 127 -1.31 0.18 14.07
C PHE A 127 -2.17 0.22 12.82
N PHE A 128 -3.10 -0.71 12.66
CA PHE A 128 -3.78 -0.94 11.39
C PHE A 128 -5.29 -0.78 11.44
N ASN A 129 -5.89 -1.08 12.58
CA ASN A 129 -7.34 -1.21 12.69
C ASN A 129 -7.99 0.10 13.12
N GLY A 130 -8.34 0.92 12.16
CA GLY A 130 -8.98 2.21 12.39
C GLY A 130 -9.25 2.93 11.08
N HIS A 131 -9.94 4.06 11.20
CA HIS A 131 -10.15 4.96 10.08
C HIS A 131 -8.92 5.82 9.82
N THR A 132 -8.76 6.28 8.59
CA THR A 132 -7.68 7.19 8.20
C THR A 132 -7.70 8.44 9.07
N ASN A 133 -6.56 8.74 9.69
CA ASN A 133 -6.37 9.89 10.58
C ASN A 133 -5.32 10.89 10.08
N VAL A 134 -4.83 10.69 8.86
CA VAL A 134 -3.87 11.61 8.24
C VAL A 134 -4.62 12.83 7.73
N THR A 135 -4.31 13.99 8.30
CA THR A 135 -4.89 15.27 7.87
C THR A 135 -4.22 15.76 6.59
N SER A 136 -5.02 16.39 5.72
CA SER A 136 -4.47 17.08 4.54
C SER A 136 -3.71 18.32 4.99
N SER A 137 -2.38 18.35 4.74
CA SER A 137 -1.51 19.48 5.04
C SER A 137 -0.51 19.67 3.90
N ARG A 138 -0.01 20.90 3.74
CA ARG A 138 1.07 21.19 2.79
C ARG A 138 2.42 20.61 3.22
N PHE A 139 2.60 20.38 4.53
CA PHE A 139 3.81 19.81 5.08
C PHE A 139 3.43 18.69 6.05
N ILE A 140 3.91 17.48 5.76
CA ILE A 140 3.64 16.28 6.56
C ILE A 140 4.96 15.57 6.83
N VAL A 141 5.16 15.17 8.08
CA VAL A 141 6.31 14.36 8.50
C VAL A 141 5.82 13.07 9.12
N PHE A 142 6.31 11.95 8.61
CA PHE A 142 6.09 10.63 9.20
C PHE A 142 7.29 10.24 10.07
N GLY A 143 7.09 10.14 11.37
CA GLY A 143 8.10 9.67 12.31
C GLY A 143 8.23 8.14 12.26
N VAL A 144 9.20 7.61 11.52
CA VAL A 144 9.38 6.16 11.33
C VAL A 144 10.24 5.48 12.41
N LYS A 145 10.86 6.24 13.31
CA LYS A 145 11.76 5.71 14.35
C LYS A 145 11.10 4.62 15.21
N GLY A 146 9.83 4.80 15.57
CA GLY A 146 9.08 3.81 16.35
C GLY A 146 8.85 2.49 15.59
N LEU A 147 8.81 2.52 14.26
CA LEU A 147 8.64 1.33 13.43
C LEU A 147 9.86 0.42 13.44
N LEU A 148 11.06 0.95 13.74
CA LEU A 148 12.28 0.15 13.84
C LEU A 148 12.23 -0.85 14.99
N GLN A 149 11.43 -0.56 16.03
CA GLN A 149 11.24 -1.42 17.20
C GLN A 149 10.01 -2.34 17.04
N ALA A 150 9.18 -2.10 16.04
CA ALA A 150 8.01 -2.92 15.76
C ALA A 150 8.41 -4.27 15.13
N SER A 151 7.47 -5.21 15.12
CA SER A 151 7.65 -6.48 14.43
C SER A 151 7.97 -6.24 12.95
N LYS A 152 8.66 -7.19 12.33
CA LYS A 152 9.03 -7.14 10.91
C LYS A 152 7.80 -6.92 10.02
N ASN A 153 6.70 -7.57 10.36
CA ASN A 153 5.44 -7.50 9.62
C ASN A 153 4.81 -6.09 9.70
N VAL A 154 4.73 -5.54 10.92
CA VAL A 154 4.23 -4.18 11.14
C VAL A 154 5.09 -3.17 10.39
N ARG A 155 6.41 -3.27 10.53
CA ARG A 155 7.33 -2.36 9.87
C ARG A 155 7.16 -2.37 8.36
N GLY A 156 7.17 -3.56 7.73
CA GLY A 156 7.02 -3.70 6.28
C GLY A 156 5.71 -3.09 5.76
N ALA A 157 4.58 -3.47 6.36
CA ALA A 157 3.27 -2.98 5.95
C ALA A 157 3.10 -1.47 6.17
N MET A 158 3.59 -0.93 7.29
CA MET A 158 3.49 0.50 7.58
C MET A 158 4.37 1.34 6.65
N LEU A 159 5.61 0.92 6.41
CA LEU A 159 6.49 1.60 5.45
C LEU A 159 5.88 1.58 4.04
N PHE A 160 5.33 0.45 3.61
CA PHE A 160 4.64 0.33 2.33
C PHE A 160 3.43 1.28 2.25
N ASN A 161 2.63 1.37 3.32
CA ASN A 161 1.49 2.28 3.38
C ASN A 161 1.92 3.76 3.30
N ILE A 162 3.00 4.15 3.99
CA ILE A 162 3.54 5.51 3.93
C ILE A 162 4.06 5.83 2.53
N LEU A 163 4.81 4.92 1.91
CA LEU A 163 5.30 5.09 0.54
C LEU A 163 4.16 5.24 -0.45
N SER A 164 3.10 4.44 -0.31
CA SER A 164 1.90 4.55 -1.14
C SER A 164 1.25 5.92 -1.00
N TYR A 165 1.11 6.44 0.23
CA TYR A 165 0.59 7.78 0.47
C TYR A 165 1.47 8.87 -0.17
N MET A 166 2.79 8.76 -0.02
CA MET A 166 3.73 9.69 -0.63
C MET A 166 3.64 9.68 -2.16
N SER A 167 3.58 8.49 -2.75
CA SER A 167 3.47 8.33 -4.20
C SER A 167 2.16 8.91 -4.74
N ASP A 168 1.05 8.72 -4.03
CA ASP A 168 -0.22 9.35 -4.38
C ASP A 168 -0.08 10.88 -4.44
N ARG A 169 0.55 11.49 -3.43
CA ARG A 169 0.81 12.93 -3.41
C ARG A 169 1.71 13.39 -4.56
N LEU A 170 2.81 12.67 -4.80
CA LEU A 170 3.77 12.99 -5.84
C LEU A 170 3.19 12.89 -7.25
N LEU A 171 2.32 11.89 -7.49
CA LEU A 171 1.85 11.54 -8.82
C LEU A 171 0.47 12.10 -9.15
N THR A 172 -0.40 12.29 -8.16
CA THR A 172 -1.77 12.78 -8.36
C THR A 172 -1.86 14.29 -8.18
N ILE A 173 -1.30 14.82 -7.09
CA ILE A 173 -1.31 16.26 -6.84
C ILE A 173 -0.25 16.95 -7.69
N GLY A 174 0.93 16.35 -7.83
CA GLY A 174 2.07 16.93 -8.53
C GLY A 174 2.69 18.10 -7.76
N ASN A 175 3.72 18.72 -8.34
CA ASN A 175 4.48 19.85 -7.76
C ASN A 175 4.78 19.63 -6.26
N THR A 176 5.15 18.42 -5.92
CA THR A 176 5.34 17.96 -4.54
C THR A 176 6.76 17.44 -4.38
N THR A 177 7.38 17.72 -3.25
CA THR A 177 8.67 17.13 -2.87
C THR A 177 8.47 16.20 -1.68
N ALA A 178 8.95 14.96 -1.82
CA ALA A 178 9.05 14.01 -0.73
C ALA A 178 10.52 13.76 -0.39
N ALA A 179 10.81 13.54 0.88
CA ALA A 179 12.14 13.19 1.36
C ALA A 179 12.08 11.88 2.16
N LEU A 180 12.94 10.94 1.82
CA LEU A 180 13.20 9.71 2.56
C LEU A 180 14.55 9.86 3.24
N ASP A 181 14.52 10.08 4.54
CA ASP A 181 15.71 10.05 5.36
C ASP A 181 15.99 8.62 5.82
N GLU A 182 17.26 8.31 6.07
CA GLU A 182 17.72 6.98 6.48
C GLU A 182 17.22 5.88 5.53
N LEU A 183 17.64 5.96 4.27
CA LEU A 183 17.14 5.07 3.19
C LEU A 183 17.20 3.57 3.58
N TYR A 184 18.20 3.15 4.38
CA TYR A 184 18.33 1.77 4.85
C TYR A 184 17.09 1.25 5.60
N VAL A 185 16.35 2.14 6.28
CA VAL A 185 15.10 1.79 6.99
C VAL A 185 14.05 1.26 6.03
N TRP A 186 14.02 1.83 4.82
CA TRP A 186 13.06 1.51 3.76
C TRP A 186 13.47 0.26 2.97
N LEU A 187 14.76 -0.05 2.95
CA LEU A 187 15.35 -1.18 2.21
C LEU A 187 15.45 -2.47 3.05
N SER A 188 14.59 -2.63 4.05
CA SER A 188 14.66 -3.67 5.08
C SER A 188 15.03 -5.08 4.56
N ASP A 189 15.68 -5.88 5.41
CA ASP A 189 16.24 -7.22 5.13
C ASP A 189 15.20 -8.32 4.79
N ASN A 190 13.92 -7.99 4.73
CA ASN A 190 12.93 -8.93 4.27
C ASN A 190 12.92 -8.95 2.73
N VAL A 191 13.43 -10.00 2.15
CA VAL A 191 13.64 -10.12 0.69
C VAL A 191 12.35 -9.81 -0.08
N SER A 192 11.21 -10.34 0.34
CA SER A 192 9.92 -10.10 -0.35
C SER A 192 9.43 -8.65 -0.20
N VAL A 193 9.45 -8.11 1.01
CA VAL A 193 9.00 -6.72 1.29
C VAL A 193 9.97 -5.71 0.72
N GLY A 194 11.29 -5.97 0.87
CA GLY A 194 12.33 -5.10 0.32
C GLY A 194 12.24 -4.97 -1.19
N THR A 195 12.00 -6.05 -1.90
CA THR A 195 11.82 -6.04 -3.37
C THR A 195 10.59 -5.21 -3.76
N THR A 196 9.45 -5.41 -3.10
CA THR A 196 8.23 -4.65 -3.37
C THR A 196 8.43 -3.16 -3.13
N ILE A 197 9.11 -2.78 -2.03
CA ILE A 197 9.41 -1.37 -1.71
C ILE A 197 10.36 -0.77 -2.76
N ILE A 198 11.42 -1.48 -3.15
CA ILE A 198 12.37 -1.02 -4.17
C ILE A 198 11.66 -0.80 -5.51
N GLU A 199 10.84 -1.75 -5.95
CA GLU A 199 10.06 -1.61 -7.17
C GLU A 199 9.11 -0.43 -7.10
N TYR A 200 8.48 -0.21 -5.94
CA TYR A 200 7.58 0.91 -5.73
C TYR A 200 8.31 2.26 -5.80
N ILE A 201 9.46 2.39 -5.14
CA ILE A 201 10.34 3.57 -5.23
C ILE A 201 10.78 3.79 -6.68
N ARG A 202 11.24 2.73 -7.35
CA ARG A 202 11.67 2.76 -8.76
C ARG A 202 10.58 3.27 -9.69
N ASN A 203 9.37 2.73 -9.56
CA ASN A 203 8.22 3.14 -10.37
C ASN A 203 7.81 4.58 -10.09
N THR A 204 7.86 5.01 -8.84
CA THR A 204 7.61 6.38 -8.44
C THR A 204 8.65 7.33 -9.06
N LEU A 205 9.94 7.03 -8.94
CA LEU A 205 11.03 7.83 -9.51
C LEU A 205 10.91 8.02 -11.03
N LYS A 206 10.46 7.02 -11.76
CA LYS A 206 10.24 7.12 -13.21
C LYS A 206 9.12 8.10 -13.58
N ARG A 207 8.13 8.25 -12.71
CA ARG A 207 6.88 9.00 -12.99
C ARG A 207 6.89 10.42 -12.42
N VAL A 208 7.58 10.67 -11.29
CA VAL A 208 7.55 11.98 -10.59
C VAL A 208 7.96 13.13 -11.48
N ARG A 209 8.94 12.92 -12.38
CA ARG A 209 9.44 13.94 -13.31
C ARG A 209 8.34 14.55 -14.19
N LYS A 210 7.39 13.72 -14.63
CA LYS A 210 6.28 14.15 -15.49
C LYS A 210 5.23 14.98 -14.73
N LYS A 211 5.24 14.91 -13.40
CA LYS A 211 4.30 15.61 -12.50
C LYS A 211 4.97 16.79 -11.78
N GLU A 212 6.14 17.22 -12.25
CA GLU A 212 6.93 18.30 -11.62
C GLU A 212 7.21 18.05 -10.13
N SER A 213 7.28 16.79 -9.76
CA SER A 213 7.50 16.34 -8.39
C SER A 213 8.93 15.82 -8.21
N ASN A 214 9.41 15.78 -6.97
CA ASN A 214 10.75 15.35 -6.62
C ASN A 214 10.72 14.32 -5.49
N LEU A 215 11.61 13.34 -5.57
CA LEU A 215 11.90 12.43 -4.49
C LEU A 215 13.38 12.57 -4.10
N ILE A 216 13.63 12.97 -2.86
CA ILE A 216 14.96 13.11 -2.27
C ILE A 216 15.18 11.91 -1.36
N MET A 217 16.35 11.28 -1.48
CA MET A 217 16.73 10.16 -0.63
C MET A 217 18.06 10.46 0.03
N ALA A 218 18.15 10.23 1.34
CA ALA A 218 19.35 10.39 2.14
C ALA A 218 19.70 9.07 2.83
N SER A 219 20.99 8.74 2.87
CA SER A 219 21.54 7.62 3.62
C SER A 219 22.96 7.91 4.07
N GLN A 220 23.37 7.25 5.15
CA GLN A 220 24.74 7.30 5.66
C GLN A 220 25.66 6.35 4.87
N ASN A 221 25.10 5.34 4.17
CA ASN A 221 25.86 4.35 3.42
C ASN A 221 25.62 4.50 1.91
N LEU A 222 26.68 4.61 1.14
CA LEU A 222 26.58 4.64 -0.33
C LEU A 222 26.05 3.34 -0.91
N GLU A 223 26.30 2.22 -0.26
CA GLU A 223 25.81 0.90 -0.65
C GLU A 223 24.29 0.79 -0.72
N ASP A 224 23.57 1.62 0.05
CA ASP A 224 22.10 1.67 0.00
C ASP A 224 21.59 2.14 -1.35
N PHE A 225 22.38 2.95 -2.07
CA PHE A 225 22.06 3.43 -3.41
C PHE A 225 22.53 2.47 -4.51
N ASP A 226 23.44 1.53 -4.21
CA ASP A 226 23.95 0.57 -5.16
C ASP A 226 22.99 -0.61 -5.43
N ARG A 227 21.88 -0.68 -4.72
CA ARG A 227 20.86 -1.68 -4.96
C ARG A 227 20.27 -1.53 -6.36
N GLU A 228 20.13 -2.67 -7.05
CA GLU A 228 19.64 -2.75 -8.42
C GLU A 228 18.33 -1.98 -8.60
N GLY A 229 18.31 -1.05 -9.53
CA GLY A 229 17.15 -0.22 -9.85
C GLY A 229 17.05 1.12 -9.12
N ILE A 230 17.83 1.41 -8.08
CA ILE A 230 17.89 2.73 -7.44
C ILE A 230 18.99 3.57 -8.06
N ARG A 231 20.19 3.02 -8.21
CA ARG A 231 21.37 3.73 -8.76
C ARG A 231 21.14 4.32 -10.14
N GLU A 232 20.47 3.60 -11.00
CA GLU A 232 20.23 4.03 -12.39
C GLU A 232 19.28 5.23 -12.49
N LEU A 233 18.47 5.47 -11.46
CA LEU A 233 17.41 6.48 -11.43
C LEU A 233 17.77 7.69 -10.59
N THR A 234 18.79 7.59 -9.74
CA THR A 234 19.27 8.68 -8.87
C THR A 234 20.36 9.48 -9.56
N LYS A 235 20.06 10.70 -9.94
CA LYS A 235 21.06 11.69 -10.44
C LYS A 235 20.64 13.09 -9.97
N PRO A 236 21.58 13.90 -9.48
CA PRO A 236 22.96 13.64 -9.05
C PRO A 236 23.05 13.07 -7.64
N LEU A 237 24.10 12.31 -7.36
CA LEU A 237 24.47 11.87 -6.02
C LEU A 237 25.38 12.94 -5.40
N PHE A 238 25.00 13.47 -4.25
CA PHE A 238 25.82 14.39 -3.47
C PHE A 238 26.35 13.67 -2.22
N ALA A 239 27.66 13.52 -2.14
CA ALA A 239 28.30 13.05 -0.92
C ALA A 239 28.64 14.23 -0.01
N ILE A 240 28.10 14.25 1.20
CA ILE A 240 28.49 15.20 2.24
C ILE A 240 29.65 14.55 3.02
N PRO A 241 30.84 15.17 3.05
CA PRO A 241 31.95 14.61 3.81
C PRO A 241 31.59 14.51 5.31
N PRO A 242 32.07 13.48 6.01
CA PRO A 242 31.87 13.40 7.45
C PRO A 242 32.44 14.64 8.12
N HIS A 243 31.73 15.18 9.11
CA HIS A 243 32.24 16.27 9.91
C HIS A 243 33.51 15.81 10.65
N PRO A 244 34.54 16.65 10.75
CA PRO A 244 35.78 16.32 11.50
C PRO A 244 35.52 16.13 12.99
#